data_898908ebf5870ec54f5f40298a58e188
#
_entry.id   898908ebf5870ec54f5f40298a58e188
#
_cell.length_a   1.000
_cell.length_b   1.000
_cell.length_c   1.000
_cell.angle_alpha   90.00
_cell.angle_beta   90.00
_cell.angle_gamma   90.00
#
_symmetry.space_group_name_H-M   'P 1'
#
loop_
_entity.id
_entity.type
_entity.pdbx_description
1 polymer ?
#
loop_
_entity_poly.entity_id
_entity_poly.type
_entity_poly.pdbx_seq_one_letter_code
_entity_poly.pdbx_strand_id
1 'polypeptide(L)'
;MPSRQFSPGEQNMAAAPLSSVPMPAPESGLSQGARIVDTFVAPTKTFTDLRRSAAWWAPFLVMVIISSLFVYIAGQKIGFRRIMENQMQAQPKAQARLENLPADQRERQLEQGGKVTAIISYAFPVITLIIWLVIATALFATFKVAAGADVSFGVSLAIVVYAALPLMLKTLLAMLSVAAGISPDSFSFQNPVATNPGYFMTPANNVFLYSVASAVDIFMIWTLALTAIGFTCVSKVKRGTSFAIVFGWWAVFTVVGAALGAAFS
;
A
#
# COMPACT_ATOMS: atom_id res chain seq x y z
N MET A 1 22.89 17.74 -92.83
CA MET A 1 22.71 17.58 -91.39
C MET A 1 21.40 16.86 -91.19
N PRO A 2 21.39 15.61 -90.67
CA PRO A 2 20.16 14.83 -90.52
C PRO A 2 19.47 15.13 -89.23
N SER A 3 18.17 15.38 -89.28
CA SER A 3 17.22 15.54 -88.20
C SER A 3 17.03 14.24 -87.44
N ARG A 4 17.29 14.23 -86.09
CA ARG A 4 16.95 13.11 -85.24
C ARG A 4 15.47 13.16 -84.92
N GLN A 5 14.77 12.11 -85.31
CA GLN A 5 13.44 11.79 -84.88
C GLN A 5 13.48 11.30 -83.46
N PHE A 6 12.70 11.94 -82.52
CA PHE A 6 12.42 11.42 -81.20
C PHE A 6 11.30 10.38 -81.33
N SER A 7 11.56 9.22 -80.79
CA SER A 7 10.61 8.12 -80.71
C SER A 7 9.73 8.32 -79.44
N PRO A 8 8.40 8.22 -79.52
CA PRO A 8 7.51 8.29 -78.37
C PRO A 8 7.34 6.87 -77.80
N GLY A 9 8.10 6.57 -76.74
CA GLY A 9 8.07 5.24 -76.16
C GLY A 9 8.61 5.21 -74.71
N GLU A 10 8.35 6.23 -73.93
CA GLU A 10 8.55 6.11 -72.44
C GLU A 10 7.19 5.86 -71.76
N GLN A 11 6.96 4.58 -71.59
CA GLN A 11 5.82 4.03 -70.93
C GLN A 11 5.77 4.45 -69.45
N ASN A 12 4.63 4.98 -69.17
CA ASN A 12 4.02 5.13 -67.87
C ASN A 12 4.38 3.96 -66.93
N MET A 13 5.44 4.11 -66.13
CA MET A 13 5.64 3.27 -64.91
C MET A 13 4.66 3.76 -63.86
N ALA A 14 3.46 3.20 -63.91
CA ALA A 14 2.49 3.33 -62.84
C ALA A 14 3.17 2.86 -61.53
N ALA A 15 3.42 3.81 -60.64
CA ALA A 15 3.88 3.52 -59.28
C ALA A 15 2.89 2.56 -58.64
N ALA A 16 3.34 1.35 -58.36
CA ALA A 16 2.56 0.39 -57.57
C ALA A 16 2.12 1.06 -56.25
N PRO A 17 0.86 0.91 -55.85
CA PRO A 17 0.42 1.49 -54.58
C PRO A 17 1.28 0.90 -53.46
N LEU A 18 1.98 1.76 -52.71
CA LEU A 18 2.67 1.37 -51.50
C LEU A 18 1.64 0.66 -50.60
N SER A 19 1.78 -0.66 -50.50
CA SER A 19 1.00 -1.45 -49.57
C SER A 19 1.12 -0.77 -48.21
N SER A 20 0.04 -0.19 -47.71
CA SER A 20 -0.05 0.34 -46.37
C SER A 20 0.21 -0.82 -45.41
N VAL A 21 1.43 -0.92 -44.89
CA VAL A 21 1.73 -1.81 -43.76
C VAL A 21 0.73 -1.43 -42.67
N PRO A 22 -0.12 -2.35 -42.21
CA PRO A 22 -1.04 -2.03 -41.14
C PRO A 22 -0.24 -1.52 -39.94
N MET A 23 -0.45 -0.26 -39.57
CA MET A 23 0.13 0.28 -38.33
C MET A 23 -0.36 -0.63 -37.21
N PRO A 24 0.54 -1.20 -36.37
CA PRO A 24 0.09 -2.00 -35.23
C PRO A 24 -0.92 -1.19 -34.45
N ALA A 25 -2.07 -1.79 -34.18
CA ALA A 25 -3.08 -1.15 -33.33
C ALA A 25 -2.41 -0.72 -32.02
N PRO A 26 -2.70 0.48 -31.50
CA PRO A 26 -2.14 0.93 -30.23
C PRO A 26 -2.42 -0.14 -29.19
N GLU A 27 -1.35 -0.67 -28.55
CA GLU A 27 -1.47 -1.71 -27.53
C GLU A 27 -2.50 -1.25 -26.51
N SER A 28 -3.59 -2.00 -26.37
CA SER A 28 -4.62 -1.72 -25.39
C SER A 28 -3.98 -1.83 -24.00
N GLY A 29 -4.02 -0.74 -23.24
CA GLY A 29 -3.45 -0.77 -21.91
C GLY A 29 -4.08 -1.82 -21.00
N LEU A 30 -3.39 -2.15 -19.91
CA LEU A 30 -3.85 -3.16 -18.97
C LEU A 30 -5.21 -2.82 -18.37
N SER A 31 -6.09 -3.81 -18.25
CA SER A 31 -7.32 -3.68 -17.45
C SER A 31 -6.99 -3.51 -15.97
N GLN A 32 -7.92 -3.00 -15.18
CA GLN A 32 -7.70 -2.84 -13.73
C GLN A 32 -7.42 -4.19 -13.03
N GLY A 33 -8.15 -5.25 -13.43
CA GLY A 33 -7.91 -6.60 -12.93
C GLY A 33 -6.53 -7.13 -13.29
N ALA A 34 -6.10 -6.94 -14.55
CA ALA A 34 -4.75 -7.31 -14.99
C ALA A 34 -3.67 -6.56 -14.20
N ARG A 35 -3.83 -5.26 -13.95
CA ARG A 35 -2.90 -4.48 -13.11
C ARG A 35 -2.79 -5.03 -11.68
N ILE A 36 -3.91 -5.43 -11.06
CA ILE A 36 -3.91 -6.02 -9.71
C ILE A 36 -3.11 -7.32 -9.72
N VAL A 37 -3.37 -8.23 -10.66
CA VAL A 37 -2.64 -9.50 -10.77
C VAL A 37 -1.18 -9.26 -11.12
N ASP A 38 -0.89 -8.44 -12.13
CA ASP A 38 0.47 -8.13 -12.57
C ASP A 38 1.30 -7.40 -11.51
N THR A 39 0.68 -6.74 -10.54
CA THR A 39 1.41 -6.17 -9.39
C THR A 39 2.16 -7.25 -8.61
N PHE A 40 1.64 -8.47 -8.54
CA PHE A 40 2.28 -9.60 -7.85
C PHE A 40 3.26 -10.38 -8.73
N VAL A 41 2.91 -10.61 -10.00
CA VAL A 41 3.66 -11.53 -10.87
C VAL A 41 4.57 -10.82 -11.88
N ALA A 42 4.24 -9.61 -12.27
CA ALA A 42 4.97 -8.81 -13.26
C ALA A 42 4.88 -7.30 -12.95
N PRO A 43 5.35 -6.84 -11.75
CA PRO A 43 5.11 -5.49 -11.25
C PRO A 43 5.56 -4.39 -12.20
N THR A 44 6.62 -4.62 -12.97
CA THR A 44 7.10 -3.65 -13.97
C THR A 44 6.06 -3.35 -15.04
N LYS A 45 5.22 -4.32 -15.44
CA LYS A 45 4.13 -4.09 -16.40
C LYS A 45 3.10 -3.14 -15.83
N THR A 46 2.62 -3.43 -14.61
CA THR A 46 1.65 -2.57 -13.92
C THR A 46 2.18 -1.15 -13.78
N PHE A 47 3.38 -0.98 -13.20
CA PHE A 47 3.91 0.35 -12.93
C PHE A 47 4.27 1.13 -14.20
N THR A 48 4.71 0.47 -15.26
CA THR A 48 4.93 1.14 -16.55
C THR A 48 3.60 1.63 -17.13
N ASP A 49 2.53 0.84 -17.04
CA ASP A 49 1.21 1.19 -17.55
C ASP A 49 0.54 2.34 -16.75
N LEU A 50 0.94 2.59 -15.49
CA LEU A 50 0.50 3.74 -14.70
C LEU A 50 0.92 5.10 -15.31
N ARG A 51 1.95 5.14 -16.16
CA ARG A 51 2.31 6.36 -16.92
C ARG A 51 1.21 6.75 -17.89
N ARG A 52 0.50 5.78 -18.45
CA ARG A 52 -0.61 5.98 -19.38
C ARG A 52 -1.90 6.36 -18.65
N SER A 53 -2.17 5.73 -17.51
CA SER A 53 -3.37 5.98 -16.70
C SER A 53 -3.09 5.73 -15.23
N ALA A 54 -3.07 6.80 -14.45
CA ALA A 54 -2.86 6.77 -12.99
C ALA A 54 -4.14 6.37 -12.21
N ALA A 55 -5.00 5.52 -12.76
CA ALA A 55 -6.22 5.07 -12.12
C ALA A 55 -5.90 4.12 -10.96
N TRP A 56 -6.14 4.55 -9.74
CA TRP A 56 -5.84 3.85 -8.47
C TRP A 56 -7.09 3.33 -7.73
N TRP A 57 -8.28 3.59 -8.24
CA TRP A 57 -9.54 3.28 -7.54
C TRP A 57 -9.77 1.77 -7.34
N ALA A 58 -9.34 0.92 -8.29
CA ALA A 58 -9.61 -0.51 -8.22
C ALA A 58 -8.87 -1.22 -7.06
N PRO A 59 -7.54 -1.09 -6.88
CA PRO A 59 -6.87 -1.64 -5.70
C PRO A 59 -7.34 -0.99 -4.39
N PHE A 60 -7.74 0.30 -4.40
CA PHE A 60 -8.36 0.94 -3.24
C PHE A 60 -9.71 0.28 -2.89
N LEU A 61 -10.56 0.00 -3.87
CA LEU A 61 -11.84 -0.69 -3.64
C LEU A 61 -11.62 -2.10 -3.06
N VAL A 62 -10.63 -2.85 -3.57
CA VAL A 62 -10.25 -4.14 -3.00
C VAL A 62 -9.85 -4.00 -1.53
N MET A 63 -9.06 -2.98 -1.19
CA MET A 63 -8.68 -2.68 0.19
C MET A 63 -9.92 -2.38 1.05
N VAL A 64 -10.85 -1.53 0.59
CA VAL A 64 -12.08 -1.19 1.32
C VAL A 64 -12.89 -2.45 1.62
N ILE A 65 -13.09 -3.32 0.63
CA ILE A 65 -13.88 -4.55 0.80
C ILE A 65 -13.19 -5.50 1.81
N ILE A 66 -11.91 -5.79 1.61
CA ILE A 66 -11.18 -6.76 2.46
C ILE A 66 -11.07 -6.24 3.89
N SER A 67 -10.72 -4.96 4.09
CA SER A 67 -10.58 -4.38 5.44
C SER A 67 -11.92 -4.28 6.17
N SER A 68 -13.00 -3.88 5.48
CA SER A 68 -14.33 -3.82 6.09
C SER A 68 -14.85 -5.20 6.49
N LEU A 69 -14.62 -6.22 5.66
CA LEU A 69 -14.96 -7.59 5.97
C LEU A 69 -14.15 -8.12 7.17
N PHE A 70 -12.87 -7.81 7.22
CA PHE A 70 -12.00 -8.16 8.37
C PHE A 70 -12.50 -7.52 9.67
N VAL A 71 -12.80 -6.22 9.66
CA VAL A 71 -13.34 -5.49 10.82
C VAL A 71 -14.67 -6.10 11.27
N TYR A 72 -15.55 -6.45 10.33
CA TYR A 72 -16.82 -7.11 10.65
C TYR A 72 -16.60 -8.47 11.32
N ILE A 73 -15.75 -9.33 10.75
CA ILE A 73 -15.45 -10.67 11.31
C ILE A 73 -14.80 -10.56 12.70
N ALA A 74 -13.82 -9.65 12.87
CA ALA A 74 -13.17 -9.41 14.16
C ALA A 74 -14.17 -8.90 15.21
N GLY A 75 -15.04 -7.98 14.83
CA GLY A 75 -16.10 -7.47 15.71
C GLY A 75 -17.08 -8.56 16.14
N GLN A 76 -17.46 -9.50 15.26
CA GLN A 76 -18.37 -10.60 15.58
C GLN A 76 -17.71 -11.72 16.40
N LYS A 77 -16.45 -12.04 16.14
CA LYS A 77 -15.75 -13.18 16.73
C LYS A 77 -15.04 -12.84 18.04
N ILE A 78 -14.48 -11.65 18.15
CA ILE A 78 -13.65 -11.21 19.28
C ILE A 78 -14.40 -10.17 20.09
N GLY A 79 -15.05 -9.20 19.42
CA GLY A 79 -15.73 -8.06 20.05
C GLY A 79 -14.79 -6.86 20.25
N PHE A 80 -15.28 -5.66 19.92
CA PHE A 80 -14.47 -4.44 19.97
C PHE A 80 -14.05 -4.03 21.40
N ARG A 81 -14.85 -4.39 22.40
CA ARG A 81 -14.47 -4.21 23.80
C ARG A 81 -13.21 -5.01 24.14
N ARG A 82 -13.17 -6.31 23.78
CA ARG A 82 -12.00 -7.18 24.05
C ARG A 82 -10.77 -6.68 23.26
N ILE A 83 -10.94 -6.27 22.02
CA ILE A 83 -9.87 -5.70 21.21
C ILE A 83 -9.29 -4.45 21.88
N MET A 84 -10.15 -3.58 22.40
CA MET A 84 -9.73 -2.38 23.15
C MET A 84 -9.00 -2.75 24.44
N GLU A 85 -9.51 -3.73 25.22
CA GLU A 85 -8.85 -4.24 26.43
C GLU A 85 -7.43 -4.74 26.12
N ASN A 86 -7.26 -5.55 25.05
CA ASN A 86 -5.95 -6.04 24.62
C ASN A 86 -5.00 -4.89 24.23
N GLN A 87 -5.52 -3.86 23.55
CA GLN A 87 -4.72 -2.68 23.21
C GLN A 87 -4.26 -1.89 24.45
N MET A 88 -5.11 -1.79 25.47
CA MET A 88 -4.75 -1.12 26.73
C MET A 88 -3.70 -1.93 27.51
N GLN A 89 -3.82 -3.25 27.56
CA GLN A 89 -2.81 -4.12 28.20
C GLN A 89 -1.42 -3.99 27.55
N ALA A 90 -1.37 -3.66 26.27
CA ALA A 90 -0.13 -3.37 25.54
C ALA A 90 0.49 -2.00 25.90
N GLN A 91 -0.22 -1.15 26.67
CA GLN A 91 0.17 0.22 27.02
C GLN A 91 0.19 0.38 28.56
N PRO A 92 1.35 0.26 29.24
CA PRO A 92 1.44 0.22 30.70
C PRO A 92 0.79 1.41 31.41
N LYS A 93 0.95 2.64 30.89
CA LYS A 93 0.33 3.84 31.50
C LYS A 93 -1.19 3.84 31.36
N ALA A 94 -1.72 3.37 30.21
CA ALA A 94 -3.16 3.29 29.98
C ALA A 94 -3.79 2.23 30.89
N GLN A 95 -3.13 1.08 31.05
CA GLN A 95 -3.54 0.02 31.95
C GLN A 95 -3.55 0.51 33.41
N ALA A 96 -2.47 1.12 33.89
CA ALA A 96 -2.39 1.64 35.25
C ALA A 96 -3.47 2.70 35.53
N ARG A 97 -3.79 3.57 34.59
CA ARG A 97 -4.88 4.54 34.71
C ARG A 97 -6.23 3.84 34.88
N LEU A 98 -6.48 2.81 34.06
CA LEU A 98 -7.73 2.05 34.11
C LEU A 98 -7.90 1.31 35.47
N GLU A 99 -6.82 0.71 35.98
CA GLU A 99 -6.81 -0.02 37.26
C GLU A 99 -7.09 0.88 38.46
N ASN A 100 -6.67 2.15 38.40
CA ASN A 100 -6.90 3.13 39.44
C ASN A 100 -8.32 3.73 39.46
N LEU A 101 -9.17 3.39 38.50
CA LEU A 101 -10.56 3.87 38.46
C LEU A 101 -11.48 3.02 39.35
N PRO A 102 -12.52 3.63 39.97
CA PRO A 102 -13.63 2.89 40.55
C PRO A 102 -14.27 1.93 39.53
N ALA A 103 -14.80 0.80 40.04
CA ALA A 103 -15.29 -0.29 39.16
C ALA A 103 -16.35 0.18 38.16
N ASP A 104 -17.27 1.04 38.56
CA ASP A 104 -18.32 1.60 37.71
C ASP A 104 -17.76 2.51 36.59
N GLN A 105 -16.73 3.29 36.88
CA GLN A 105 -16.07 4.16 35.93
C GLN A 105 -15.22 3.34 34.94
N ARG A 106 -14.53 2.29 35.44
CA ARG A 106 -13.77 1.36 34.61
C ARG A 106 -14.67 0.68 33.56
N GLU A 107 -15.83 0.17 34.02
CA GLU A 107 -16.80 -0.49 33.13
C GLU A 107 -17.30 0.45 32.04
N ARG A 108 -17.69 1.70 32.42
CA ARG A 108 -18.11 2.72 31.43
C ARG A 108 -17.00 3.06 30.45
N GLN A 109 -15.75 3.16 30.92
CA GLN A 109 -14.61 3.47 30.04
C GLN A 109 -14.33 2.34 29.05
N LEU A 110 -14.42 1.08 29.47
CA LEU A 110 -14.28 -0.09 28.61
C LEU A 110 -15.40 -0.16 27.57
N GLU A 111 -16.64 0.09 27.98
CA GLU A 111 -17.78 0.10 27.06
C GLU A 111 -17.66 1.23 26.00
N GLN A 112 -17.37 2.46 26.46
CA GLN A 112 -17.17 3.59 25.55
C GLN A 112 -15.96 3.39 24.64
N GLY A 113 -14.84 2.88 25.19
CA GLY A 113 -13.65 2.57 24.41
C GLY A 113 -13.91 1.51 23.34
N GLY A 114 -14.70 0.49 23.64
CA GLY A 114 -15.14 -0.49 22.65
C GLY A 114 -15.94 0.14 21.50
N LYS A 115 -16.87 1.05 21.81
CA LYS A 115 -17.63 1.80 20.77
C LYS A 115 -16.69 2.66 19.90
N VAL A 116 -15.75 3.38 20.52
CA VAL A 116 -14.75 4.20 19.80
C VAL A 116 -13.85 3.31 18.92
N THR A 117 -13.40 2.18 19.45
CA THR A 117 -12.60 1.20 18.67
C THR A 117 -13.37 0.70 17.46
N ALA A 118 -14.68 0.42 17.58
CA ALA A 118 -15.52 0.05 16.46
C ALA A 118 -15.57 1.15 15.40
N ILE A 119 -15.86 2.39 15.80
CA ILE A 119 -15.95 3.55 14.88
C ILE A 119 -14.62 3.74 14.13
N ILE A 120 -13.50 3.76 14.84
CA ILE A 120 -12.17 3.92 14.23
C ILE A 120 -11.87 2.76 13.28
N SER A 121 -12.22 1.52 13.66
CA SER A 121 -11.99 0.34 12.82
C SER A 121 -12.78 0.39 11.52
N TYR A 122 -14.05 0.82 11.55
CA TYR A 122 -14.85 1.00 10.33
C TYR A 122 -14.43 2.23 9.52
N ALA A 123 -13.83 3.25 10.15
CA ALA A 123 -13.23 4.39 9.46
C ALA A 123 -11.86 4.08 8.84
N PHE A 124 -11.28 2.89 9.07
CA PHE A 124 -9.96 2.51 8.63
C PHE A 124 -9.68 2.75 7.13
N PRO A 125 -10.60 2.49 6.18
CA PRO A 125 -10.37 2.79 4.77
C PRO A 125 -10.11 4.27 4.50
N VAL A 126 -10.82 5.17 5.18
CA VAL A 126 -10.64 6.63 5.04
C VAL A 126 -9.30 7.05 5.65
N ILE A 127 -8.98 6.54 6.84
CA ILE A 127 -7.71 6.80 7.52
C ILE A 127 -6.55 6.34 6.63
N THR A 128 -6.64 5.15 6.05
CA THR A 128 -5.61 4.59 5.16
C THR A 128 -5.43 5.43 3.90
N LEU A 129 -6.52 5.92 3.30
CA LEU A 129 -6.43 6.82 2.15
C LEU A 129 -5.67 8.11 2.49
N ILE A 130 -5.95 8.70 3.67
CA ILE A 130 -5.23 9.89 4.14
C ILE A 130 -3.74 9.58 4.32
N ILE A 131 -3.40 8.45 4.93
CA ILE A 131 -2.01 8.00 5.11
C ILE A 131 -1.33 7.83 3.74
N TRP A 132 -1.98 7.19 2.78
CA TRP A 132 -1.43 7.02 1.43
C TRP A 132 -1.24 8.34 0.70
N LEU A 133 -2.14 9.32 0.88
CA LEU A 133 -1.96 10.67 0.35
C LEU A 133 -0.72 11.36 0.94
N VAL A 134 -0.50 11.22 2.25
CA VAL A 134 0.69 11.77 2.92
C VAL A 134 1.96 11.11 2.41
N ILE A 135 1.98 9.77 2.33
CA ILE A 135 3.13 9.01 1.81
C ILE A 135 3.40 9.39 0.34
N ALA A 136 2.34 9.42 -0.49
CA ALA A 136 2.48 9.80 -1.89
C ALA A 136 3.00 11.22 -2.06
N THR A 137 2.59 12.16 -1.19
CA THR A 137 3.09 13.55 -1.20
C THR A 137 4.58 13.60 -0.85
N ALA A 138 5.00 12.91 0.22
CA ALA A 138 6.40 12.87 0.63
C ALA A 138 7.29 12.26 -0.46
N LEU A 139 6.88 11.13 -1.02
CA LEU A 139 7.60 10.47 -2.11
C LEU A 139 7.60 11.33 -3.38
N PHE A 140 6.45 11.85 -3.80
CA PHE A 140 6.35 12.74 -4.96
C PHE A 140 7.29 13.93 -4.83
N ALA A 141 7.28 14.63 -3.69
CA ALA A 141 8.15 15.78 -3.45
C ALA A 141 9.63 15.38 -3.51
N THR A 142 10.01 14.28 -2.87
CA THR A 142 11.39 13.81 -2.84
C THR A 142 11.87 13.39 -4.23
N PHE A 143 11.07 12.59 -4.95
CA PHE A 143 11.44 12.15 -6.31
C PHE A 143 11.50 13.31 -7.29
N LYS A 144 10.54 14.23 -7.24
CA LYS A 144 10.48 15.37 -8.15
C LYS A 144 11.56 16.40 -7.87
N VAL A 145 11.71 16.81 -6.59
CA VAL A 145 12.59 17.92 -6.21
C VAL A 145 14.03 17.44 -5.98
N ALA A 146 14.23 16.40 -5.17
CA ALA A 146 15.57 15.96 -4.80
C ALA A 146 16.21 15.04 -5.85
N ALA A 147 15.41 14.21 -6.55
CA ALA A 147 15.93 13.28 -7.55
C ALA A 147 15.70 13.74 -9.02
N GLY A 148 15.07 14.90 -9.24
CA GLY A 148 14.81 15.45 -10.59
C GLY A 148 13.90 14.58 -11.46
N ALA A 149 13.02 13.78 -10.86
CA ALA A 149 12.16 12.86 -11.57
C ALA A 149 10.99 13.58 -12.26
N ASP A 150 10.70 13.20 -13.50
CA ASP A 150 9.49 13.64 -14.20
C ASP A 150 8.32 12.70 -13.83
N VAL A 151 7.71 12.95 -12.69
CA VAL A 151 6.58 12.18 -12.16
C VAL A 151 5.46 13.11 -11.72
N SER A 152 4.19 12.71 -11.93
CA SER A 152 3.04 13.44 -11.43
C SER A 152 2.58 12.89 -10.07
N PHE A 153 1.87 13.73 -9.30
CA PHE A 153 1.28 13.30 -8.02
C PHE A 153 0.32 12.12 -8.19
N GLY A 154 -0.54 12.15 -9.23
CA GLY A 154 -1.49 11.05 -9.51
C GLY A 154 -0.80 9.72 -9.75
N VAL A 155 0.32 9.71 -10.49
CA VAL A 155 1.14 8.51 -10.71
C VAL A 155 1.79 8.07 -9.40
N SER A 156 2.30 8.99 -8.59
CA SER A 156 2.91 8.67 -7.29
C SER A 156 1.89 8.04 -6.33
N LEU A 157 0.66 8.57 -6.28
CA LEU A 157 -0.43 7.99 -5.50
C LEU A 157 -0.81 6.59 -6.03
N ALA A 158 -0.93 6.43 -7.34
CA ALA A 158 -1.24 5.13 -7.93
C ALA A 158 -0.16 4.08 -7.59
N ILE A 159 1.13 4.45 -7.63
CA ILE A 159 2.22 3.55 -7.21
C ILE A 159 2.02 3.11 -5.76
N VAL A 160 1.79 4.05 -4.83
CA VAL A 160 1.60 3.74 -3.40
C VAL A 160 0.42 2.79 -3.20
N VAL A 161 -0.71 3.05 -3.87
CA VAL A 161 -1.93 2.25 -3.71
C VAL A 161 -1.77 0.83 -4.30
N TYR A 162 -1.20 0.69 -5.51
CA TYR A 162 -0.93 -0.64 -6.08
C TYR A 162 0.13 -1.40 -5.29
N ALA A 163 1.20 -0.72 -4.88
CA ALA A 163 2.27 -1.34 -4.09
C ALA A 163 1.80 -1.84 -2.71
N ALA A 164 0.69 -1.31 -2.18
CA ALA A 164 0.10 -1.73 -0.90
C ALA A 164 -0.73 -3.05 -1.00
N LEU A 165 -0.95 -3.60 -2.19
CA LEU A 165 -1.71 -4.85 -2.37
C LEU A 165 -1.18 -6.04 -1.54
N PRO A 166 0.14 -6.24 -1.31
CA PRO A 166 0.60 -7.28 -0.40
C PRO A 166 0.05 -7.19 1.02
N LEU A 167 -0.23 -5.98 1.53
CA LEU A 167 -0.86 -5.80 2.85
C LEU A 167 -2.27 -6.39 2.91
N MET A 168 -2.96 -6.49 1.76
CA MET A 168 -4.26 -7.16 1.68
C MET A 168 -4.14 -8.67 1.89
N LEU A 169 -3.04 -9.29 1.44
CA LEU A 169 -2.75 -10.71 1.73
C LEU A 169 -2.54 -10.92 3.23
N LYS A 170 -1.82 -10.00 3.91
CA LYS A 170 -1.69 -10.01 5.38
C LYS A 170 -3.06 -9.94 6.06
N THR A 171 -3.95 -9.06 5.59
CA THR A 171 -5.30 -8.93 6.12
C THR A 171 -6.12 -10.20 5.91
N LEU A 172 -6.01 -10.86 4.74
CA LEU A 172 -6.66 -12.14 4.48
C LEU A 172 -6.14 -13.24 5.42
N LEU A 173 -4.83 -13.29 5.69
CA LEU A 173 -4.25 -14.22 6.68
C LEU A 173 -4.78 -13.94 8.08
N ALA A 174 -4.94 -12.67 8.47
CA ALA A 174 -5.53 -12.29 9.74
C ALA A 174 -7.00 -12.74 9.84
N MET A 175 -7.78 -12.59 8.76
CA MET A 175 -9.15 -13.11 8.70
C MET A 175 -9.20 -14.62 8.89
N LEU A 176 -8.29 -15.36 8.23
CA LEU A 176 -8.20 -16.82 8.39
C LEU A 176 -7.82 -17.19 9.82
N SER A 177 -6.90 -16.48 10.47
CA SER A 177 -6.53 -16.71 11.87
C SER A 177 -7.72 -16.51 12.81
N VAL A 178 -8.50 -15.43 12.61
CA VAL A 178 -9.72 -15.19 13.41
C VAL A 178 -10.79 -16.25 13.13
N ALA A 179 -10.97 -16.64 11.87
CA ALA A 179 -11.92 -17.70 11.50
C ALA A 179 -11.53 -19.07 12.06
N ALA A 180 -10.23 -19.36 12.14
CA ALA A 180 -9.68 -20.58 12.72
C ALA A 180 -9.76 -20.62 14.27
N GLY A 181 -10.23 -19.55 14.91
CA GLY A 181 -10.45 -19.52 16.36
C GLY A 181 -9.24 -19.08 17.18
N ILE A 182 -8.48 -18.11 16.68
CA ILE A 182 -7.44 -17.48 17.53
C ILE A 182 -8.05 -17.02 18.86
N SER A 183 -7.28 -17.17 19.97
CA SER A 183 -7.75 -16.72 21.28
C SER A 183 -8.08 -15.22 21.23
N PRO A 184 -9.31 -14.82 21.67
CA PRO A 184 -9.68 -13.42 21.74
C PRO A 184 -8.71 -12.56 22.57
N ASP A 185 -8.08 -13.17 23.60
CA ASP A 185 -7.16 -12.47 24.52
C ASP A 185 -5.80 -12.18 23.90
N SER A 186 -5.40 -12.90 22.86
CA SER A 186 -4.13 -12.69 22.15
C SER A 186 -4.26 -11.85 20.88
N PHE A 187 -5.49 -11.48 20.49
CA PHE A 187 -5.72 -10.76 19.24
C PHE A 187 -5.36 -9.27 19.34
N SER A 188 -4.62 -8.77 18.36
CA SER A 188 -4.34 -7.34 18.19
C SER A 188 -4.48 -6.95 16.71
N PHE A 189 -5.18 -5.84 16.43
CA PHE A 189 -5.23 -5.27 15.08
C PHE A 189 -3.86 -4.80 14.57
N GLN A 190 -2.99 -4.36 15.48
CA GLN A 190 -1.64 -3.91 15.12
C GLN A 190 -0.78 -5.06 14.59
N ASN A 191 -0.94 -6.25 15.18
CA ASN A 191 -0.09 -7.39 14.89
C ASN A 191 -0.90 -8.70 14.87
N PRO A 192 -1.82 -8.86 13.91
CA PRO A 192 -2.80 -9.93 13.91
C PRO A 192 -2.24 -11.30 13.48
N VAL A 193 -1.03 -11.35 12.89
CA VAL A 193 -0.39 -12.56 12.36
C VAL A 193 1.12 -12.52 12.54
N ALA A 194 1.75 -13.69 12.66
CA ALA A 194 3.18 -13.88 12.92
C ALA A 194 4.05 -13.65 11.66
N THR A 195 4.02 -12.42 11.12
CA THR A 195 4.75 -12.05 9.89
C THR A 195 5.92 -11.08 10.14
N ASN A 196 6.20 -10.80 11.41
CA ASN A 196 7.24 -9.89 11.87
C ASN A 196 7.78 -10.31 13.25
N PRO A 197 8.98 -9.90 13.65
CA PRO A 197 9.56 -10.26 14.94
C PRO A 197 8.77 -9.73 16.16
N GLY A 198 8.09 -8.58 16.02
CA GLY A 198 7.29 -7.98 17.09
C GLY A 198 6.15 -8.87 17.57
N TYR A 199 5.65 -9.77 16.72
CA TYR A 199 4.60 -10.72 17.09
C TYR A 199 4.99 -11.60 18.31
N PHE A 200 6.27 -11.92 18.45
CA PHE A 200 6.81 -12.76 19.53
C PHE A 200 7.28 -11.95 20.75
N MET A 201 7.03 -10.64 20.78
CA MET A 201 7.45 -9.74 21.84
C MET A 201 6.25 -9.32 22.68
N THR A 202 6.51 -9.05 23.98
CA THR A 202 5.53 -8.43 24.86
C THR A 202 5.62 -6.91 24.73
N PRO A 203 4.58 -6.21 24.22
CA PRO A 203 4.62 -4.76 23.96
C PRO A 203 4.98 -3.94 25.20
N ALA A 204 4.44 -4.33 26.37
CA ALA A 204 4.65 -3.63 27.63
C ALA A 204 6.11 -3.60 28.11
N ASN A 205 6.96 -4.54 27.68
CA ASN A 205 8.37 -4.58 28.10
C ASN A 205 9.21 -3.45 27.46
N ASN A 206 8.95 -3.15 26.20
CA ASN A 206 9.63 -2.08 25.47
C ASN A 206 8.80 -1.69 24.24
N VAL A 207 7.97 -0.67 24.37
CA VAL A 207 7.07 -0.19 23.33
C VAL A 207 7.82 0.24 22.06
N PHE A 208 8.97 0.91 22.22
CA PHE A 208 9.78 1.34 21.07
C PHE A 208 10.29 0.14 20.27
N LEU A 209 10.94 -0.81 20.95
CA LEU A 209 11.49 -1.99 20.28
C LEU A 209 10.41 -2.87 19.66
N TYR A 210 9.28 -3.05 20.38
CA TYR A 210 8.10 -3.74 19.83
C TYR A 210 7.60 -3.07 18.53
N SER A 211 7.47 -1.74 18.54
CA SER A 211 6.98 -1.00 17.36
C SER A 211 7.93 -1.14 16.17
N VAL A 212 9.24 -1.00 16.39
CA VAL A 212 10.25 -1.18 15.33
C VAL A 212 10.25 -2.62 14.81
N ALA A 213 10.24 -3.61 15.70
CA ALA A 213 10.21 -5.02 15.34
C ALA A 213 8.93 -5.40 14.57
N SER A 214 7.77 -4.82 14.94
CA SER A 214 6.50 -5.02 14.23
C SER A 214 6.47 -4.36 12.85
N ALA A 215 7.22 -3.29 12.65
CA ALA A 215 7.33 -2.63 11.34
C ALA A 215 8.19 -3.42 10.33
N VAL A 216 9.11 -4.27 10.81
CA VAL A 216 9.93 -5.18 9.96
C VAL A 216 9.09 -6.41 9.58
N ASP A 217 8.05 -6.17 8.80
CA ASP A 217 7.06 -7.16 8.38
C ASP A 217 7.29 -7.57 6.92
N ILE A 218 7.15 -8.87 6.61
CA ILE A 218 7.43 -9.38 5.25
C ILE A 218 6.56 -8.75 4.18
N PHE A 219 5.29 -8.48 4.48
CA PHE A 219 4.38 -7.81 3.54
C PHE A 219 4.70 -6.33 3.41
N MET A 220 5.16 -5.68 4.48
CA MET A 220 5.63 -4.30 4.43
C MET A 220 6.90 -4.19 3.59
N ILE A 221 7.89 -5.05 3.78
CA ILE A 221 9.12 -5.08 2.96
C ILE A 221 8.77 -5.30 1.49
N TRP A 222 7.83 -6.20 1.20
CA TRP A 222 7.34 -6.40 -0.17
C TRP A 222 6.67 -5.14 -0.74
N THR A 223 5.80 -4.48 0.03
CA THR A 223 5.17 -3.20 -0.33
C THR A 223 6.22 -2.12 -0.65
N LEU A 224 7.26 -1.99 0.19
CA LEU A 224 8.34 -1.02 -0.02
C LEU A 224 9.14 -1.35 -1.30
N ALA A 225 9.45 -2.61 -1.54
CA ALA A 225 10.13 -3.04 -2.75
C ALA A 225 9.30 -2.73 -4.01
N LEU A 226 7.99 -3.01 -3.98
CA LEU A 226 7.08 -2.68 -5.08
C LEU A 226 6.98 -1.17 -5.29
N THR A 227 6.92 -0.37 -4.21
CA THR A 227 6.93 1.09 -4.30
C THR A 227 8.20 1.60 -4.98
N ALA A 228 9.37 1.10 -4.57
CA ALA A 228 10.65 1.47 -5.17
C ALA A 228 10.76 1.04 -6.65
N ILE A 229 10.27 -0.14 -7.01
CA ILE A 229 10.17 -0.61 -8.39
C ILE A 229 9.24 0.31 -9.19
N GLY A 230 8.09 0.68 -8.61
CA GLY A 230 7.12 1.57 -9.23
C GLY A 230 7.74 2.91 -9.63
N PHE A 231 8.43 3.57 -8.71
CA PHE A 231 9.13 4.83 -9.02
C PHE A 231 10.26 4.63 -10.04
N THR A 232 10.97 3.51 -10.01
CA THR A 232 11.98 3.19 -11.03
C THR A 232 11.37 3.07 -12.42
N CYS A 233 10.18 2.46 -12.55
CA CYS A 233 9.50 2.27 -13.84
C CYS A 233 8.98 3.58 -14.43
N VAL A 234 8.55 4.53 -13.60
CA VAL A 234 7.92 5.78 -14.07
C VAL A 234 8.88 6.96 -14.16
N SER A 235 10.04 6.87 -13.52
CA SER A 235 11.04 7.93 -13.50
C SER A 235 12.35 7.47 -14.14
N LYS A 236 13.25 8.40 -14.43
CA LYS A 236 14.62 8.10 -14.88
C LYS A 236 15.60 7.87 -13.72
N VAL A 237 15.09 7.79 -12.49
CA VAL A 237 15.90 7.62 -11.28
C VAL A 237 16.47 6.21 -11.23
N LYS A 238 17.75 6.10 -10.88
CA LYS A 238 18.42 4.80 -10.73
C LYS A 238 17.74 3.94 -9.68
N ARG A 239 17.65 2.64 -9.92
CA ARG A 239 17.00 1.68 -9.01
C ARG A 239 17.50 1.80 -7.56
N GLY A 240 18.82 1.84 -7.35
CA GLY A 240 19.39 2.00 -6.01
C GLY A 240 18.94 3.28 -5.28
N THR A 241 18.88 4.40 -5.98
CA THR A 241 18.37 5.67 -5.44
C THR A 241 16.90 5.57 -5.08
N SER A 242 16.08 4.94 -5.94
CA SER A 242 14.65 4.72 -5.66
C SER A 242 14.45 3.90 -4.38
N PHE A 243 15.19 2.79 -4.23
CA PHE A 243 15.16 1.97 -3.02
C PHE A 243 15.61 2.76 -1.79
N ALA A 244 16.71 3.51 -1.89
CA ALA A 244 17.22 4.33 -0.78
C ALA A 244 16.19 5.39 -0.31
N ILE A 245 15.50 6.05 -1.23
CA ILE A 245 14.46 7.03 -0.89
C ILE A 245 13.29 6.35 -0.18
N VAL A 246 12.74 5.27 -0.75
CA VAL A 246 11.54 4.62 -0.21
C VAL A 246 11.81 3.98 1.15
N PHE A 247 12.89 3.23 1.29
CA PHE A 247 13.28 2.61 2.56
C PHE A 247 13.74 3.65 3.58
N GLY A 248 14.37 4.73 3.14
CA GLY A 248 14.76 5.86 4.00
C GLY A 248 13.55 6.52 4.63
N TRP A 249 12.52 6.86 3.86
CA TRP A 249 11.27 7.39 4.39
C TRP A 249 10.57 6.43 5.34
N TRP A 250 10.50 5.15 4.98
CA TRP A 250 9.94 4.12 5.88
C TRP A 250 10.69 4.06 7.20
N ALA A 251 12.02 4.06 7.19
CA ALA A 251 12.82 4.05 8.41
C ALA A 251 12.55 5.28 9.28
N VAL A 252 12.50 6.48 8.68
CA VAL A 252 12.18 7.73 9.40
C VAL A 252 10.79 7.65 10.04
N PHE A 253 9.75 7.28 9.28
CA PHE A 253 8.40 7.15 9.82
C PHE A 253 8.30 6.10 10.93
N THR A 254 9.00 4.97 10.77
CA THR A 254 9.02 3.89 11.76
C THR A 254 9.68 4.35 13.05
N VAL A 255 10.87 4.95 12.99
CA VAL A 255 11.61 5.41 14.18
C VAL A 255 10.85 6.54 14.88
N VAL A 256 10.37 7.53 14.13
CA VAL A 256 9.60 8.65 14.72
C VAL A 256 8.30 8.15 15.33
N GLY A 257 7.55 7.28 14.63
CA GLY A 257 6.31 6.69 15.14
C GLY A 257 6.54 5.83 16.40
N ALA A 258 7.59 5.02 16.42
CA ALA A 258 7.97 4.21 17.57
C ALA A 258 8.38 5.08 18.79
N ALA A 259 9.14 6.15 18.54
CA ALA A 259 9.55 7.09 19.60
C ALA A 259 8.35 7.83 20.21
N LEU A 260 7.43 8.32 19.35
CA LEU A 260 6.18 8.94 19.81
C LEU A 260 5.31 7.93 20.58
N GLY A 261 5.12 6.73 20.04
CA GLY A 261 4.39 5.67 20.74
C GLY A 261 4.96 5.38 22.12
N ALA A 262 6.27 5.24 22.24
CA ALA A 262 6.94 5.01 23.53
C ALA A 262 6.85 6.20 24.49
N ALA A 263 6.81 7.44 24.00
CA ALA A 263 6.68 8.63 24.84
C ALA A 263 5.29 8.74 25.49
N PHE A 264 4.25 8.26 24.81
CA PHE A 264 2.85 8.37 25.25
C PHE A 264 2.28 7.07 25.88
N SER A 265 3.00 5.95 25.80
CA SER A 265 2.60 4.64 26.35
C SER A 265 2.84 4.44 27.87
#